data_aa6532ab0ec869fa3805b795258d9b85
#
_entry.id   aa6532ab0ec869fa3805b795258d9b85
#
_cell.length_a   1.000
_cell.length_b   1.000
_cell.length_c   1.000
_cell.angle_alpha   90.00
_cell.angle_beta   90.00
_cell.angle_gamma   90.00
#
_symmetry.space_group_name_H-M   'P 1'
#
loop_
_entity.id
_entity.type
_entity.pdbx_description
1 polymer ?
#
loop_
_entity_poly.entity_id
_entity_poly.type
_entity_poly.pdbx_seq_one_letter_code
_entity_poly.pdbx_strand_id
1 'polypeptide(L)'
;YQHIDASGRPAYQRRYRYAGDFREGIAVVQRQDGRSSHVDEVGRLIHGVHYLDLDVFHKGFARARDDRGWMHVDRSGRPIYAHRFASVEPFYNGQARVETDDGALMIIDERGDRVLELRSAEGDAASEARPAIQKLDGKKEGPLRILLIGLPGAGKSTLAAALCGRFAVRLFAIDDFRQTHADGTVAGDCFARAHFLRSCGTQARALFEFSAVGVHRYDVATALRECPGPLMTVWVDAEDVVREQRLLARGGRLPWPRYRLDATRRELEAKGHAVLREDYEQGFWTREPDWHACRLDTGDTVEAACAELMHLVDKFLLQSTTAS
;
A
#
# COMPACT_ATOMS: atom_id res chain seq x y z
N TYR A 1 5.46 -24.39 9.75
CA TYR A 1 4.91 -24.89 8.48
C TYR A 1 5.78 -26.02 7.93
N GLN A 2 5.19 -26.86 7.08
CA GLN A 2 5.86 -27.99 6.44
C GLN A 2 5.05 -28.34 5.19
N HIS A 3 5.72 -28.68 4.09
CA HIS A 3 5.04 -29.19 2.91
C HIS A 3 4.57 -30.62 3.14
N ILE A 4 3.42 -30.95 2.57
CA ILE A 4 2.82 -32.29 2.60
C ILE A 4 2.72 -32.82 1.15
N ASP A 5 2.81 -34.13 1.00
CA ASP A 5 2.58 -34.81 -0.27
C ASP A 5 1.06 -34.98 -0.54
N ALA A 6 0.71 -35.52 -1.69
CA ALA A 6 -0.68 -35.77 -2.09
C ALA A 6 -1.42 -36.76 -1.15
N SER A 7 -0.70 -37.53 -0.33
CA SER A 7 -1.27 -38.43 0.68
C SER A 7 -1.42 -37.76 2.06
N GLY A 8 -1.08 -36.48 2.18
CA GLY A 8 -1.15 -35.72 3.43
C GLY A 8 0.03 -35.98 4.39
N ARG A 9 1.07 -36.69 3.93
CA ARG A 9 2.27 -36.94 4.74
C ARG A 9 3.30 -35.85 4.52
N PRO A 10 4.18 -35.55 5.50
CA PRO A 10 5.27 -34.63 5.32
C PRO A 10 6.14 -35.00 4.11
N ALA A 11 6.33 -34.08 3.17
CA ALA A 11 7.20 -34.27 2.01
C ALA A 11 8.68 -34.41 2.44
N TYR A 12 9.04 -33.83 3.60
CA TYR A 12 10.37 -33.94 4.23
C TYR A 12 10.30 -33.59 5.73
N GLN A 13 11.36 -33.91 6.49
CA GLN A 13 11.37 -33.77 7.96
C GLN A 13 11.45 -32.32 8.47
N ARG A 14 12.06 -31.42 7.69
CA ARG A 14 12.35 -30.05 8.12
C ARG A 14 11.08 -29.22 8.25
N ARG A 15 10.97 -28.44 9.33
CA ARG A 15 9.91 -27.47 9.58
C ARG A 15 10.44 -26.05 9.47
N TYR A 16 9.60 -25.14 9.00
CA TYR A 16 9.91 -23.75 8.77
C TYR A 16 8.94 -22.84 9.52
N ARG A 17 9.32 -21.58 9.73
CA ARG A 17 8.40 -20.55 10.23
C ARG A 17 7.32 -20.24 9.19
N TYR A 18 7.68 -20.29 7.91
CA TYR A 18 6.79 -20.18 6.76
C TYR A 18 7.25 -21.12 5.65
N ALA A 19 6.31 -21.66 4.90
CA ALA A 19 6.56 -22.44 3.69
C ALA A 19 5.50 -22.04 2.64
N GLY A 20 5.97 -21.48 1.53
CA GLY A 20 5.13 -21.08 0.40
C GLY A 20 4.86 -22.24 -0.54
N ASP A 21 3.95 -22.03 -1.48
CA ASP A 21 3.60 -23.04 -2.46
C ASP A 21 4.74 -23.31 -3.44
N PHE A 22 4.83 -24.54 -3.94
CA PHE A 22 5.75 -24.89 -5.02
C PHE A 22 5.32 -24.26 -6.33
N ARG A 23 6.28 -23.63 -7.01
CA ARG A 23 6.17 -23.16 -8.39
C ARG A 23 7.37 -23.69 -9.17
N GLU A 24 7.12 -24.38 -10.27
CA GLU A 24 8.18 -25.02 -11.06
C GLU A 24 9.13 -25.89 -10.20
N GLY A 25 8.59 -26.60 -9.20
CA GLY A 25 9.37 -27.47 -8.30
C GLY A 25 10.16 -26.73 -7.21
N ILE A 26 9.99 -25.42 -7.04
CA ILE A 26 10.72 -24.61 -6.08
C ILE A 26 9.74 -23.84 -5.18
N ALA A 27 9.98 -23.82 -3.88
CA ALA A 27 9.22 -23.04 -2.92
C ALA A 27 10.14 -22.14 -2.09
N VAL A 28 9.60 -20.99 -1.66
CA VAL A 28 10.25 -20.14 -0.66
C VAL A 28 9.92 -20.68 0.72
N VAL A 29 10.92 -20.78 1.57
CA VAL A 29 10.78 -21.15 2.98
C VAL A 29 11.46 -20.11 3.86
N GLN A 30 10.86 -19.83 5.03
CA GLN A 30 11.45 -18.96 6.05
C GLN A 30 11.84 -19.78 7.27
N ARG A 31 13.07 -19.63 7.70
CA ARG A 31 13.62 -20.24 8.90
C ARG A 31 13.10 -19.57 10.17
N GLN A 32 13.39 -20.18 11.34
CA GLN A 32 13.00 -19.62 12.64
C GLN A 32 13.70 -18.28 12.94
N ASP A 33 14.87 -18.03 12.36
CA ASP A 33 15.61 -16.76 12.44
C ASP A 33 15.06 -15.65 11.53
N GLY A 34 13.93 -15.91 10.83
CA GLY A 34 13.28 -14.96 9.93
C GLY A 34 13.91 -14.86 8.55
N ARG A 35 15.01 -15.57 8.26
CA ARG A 35 15.64 -15.55 6.94
C ARG A 35 15.01 -16.56 5.99
N SER A 36 14.92 -16.19 4.72
CA SER A 36 14.27 -16.97 3.67
C SER A 36 15.29 -17.58 2.70
N SER A 37 14.95 -18.73 2.14
CA SER A 37 15.71 -19.40 1.07
C SER A 37 14.77 -20.21 0.19
N HIS A 38 15.29 -20.75 -0.91
CA HIS A 38 14.56 -21.64 -1.81
C HIS A 38 14.83 -23.11 -1.50
N VAL A 39 13.78 -23.93 -1.58
CA VAL A 39 13.87 -25.40 -1.46
C VAL A 39 13.21 -26.09 -2.65
N ASP A 40 13.70 -27.30 -2.96
CA ASP A 40 13.05 -28.21 -3.87
C ASP A 40 11.93 -29.03 -3.19
N GLU A 41 11.24 -29.87 -3.94
CA GLU A 41 10.12 -30.69 -3.47
C GLU A 41 10.54 -31.72 -2.41
N VAL A 42 11.84 -32.07 -2.30
CA VAL A 42 12.35 -32.95 -1.27
C VAL A 42 13.01 -32.21 -0.10
N GLY A 43 12.82 -30.88 -0.05
CA GLY A 43 13.27 -30.02 1.05
C GLY A 43 14.76 -29.69 1.04
N ARG A 44 15.47 -29.88 -0.08
CA ARG A 44 16.86 -29.47 -0.24
C ARG A 44 16.91 -27.99 -0.62
N LEU A 45 17.88 -27.28 -0.03
CA LEU A 45 18.14 -25.90 -0.44
C LEU A 45 18.63 -25.87 -1.90
N ILE A 46 18.01 -25.03 -2.72
CA ILE A 46 18.45 -24.77 -4.09
C ILE A 46 19.81 -24.07 -4.09
N HIS A 47 20.00 -23.18 -3.14
CA HIS A 47 21.27 -22.48 -2.88
C HIS A 47 21.47 -22.29 -1.37
N GLY A 48 22.72 -22.03 -0.96
CA GLY A 48 23.08 -21.87 0.46
C GLY A 48 22.85 -20.46 1.01
N VAL A 49 22.31 -19.54 0.20
CA VAL A 49 22.15 -18.13 0.59
C VAL A 49 20.80 -17.94 1.27
N HIS A 50 20.80 -17.07 2.30
CA HIS A 50 19.60 -16.73 3.07
C HIS A 50 19.41 -15.22 3.07
N TYR A 51 18.19 -14.76 2.77
CA TYR A 51 17.82 -13.37 2.63
C TYR A 51 16.83 -12.94 3.72
N LEU A 52 16.74 -11.64 3.99
CA LEU A 52 15.72 -11.07 4.89
C LEU A 52 14.34 -11.23 4.28
N ASP A 53 14.25 -11.12 2.96
CA ASP A 53 13.03 -11.34 2.18
C ASP A 53 13.38 -11.97 0.84
N LEU A 54 12.50 -12.81 0.30
CA LEU A 54 12.78 -13.58 -0.91
C LEU A 54 11.49 -14.01 -1.58
N ASP A 55 11.39 -13.76 -2.88
CA ASP A 55 10.28 -14.23 -3.70
C ASP A 55 10.59 -15.55 -4.41
N VAL A 56 9.56 -16.15 -4.99
CA VAL A 56 9.70 -17.25 -5.94
C VAL A 56 10.39 -16.78 -7.23
N PHE A 57 11.04 -17.71 -7.93
CA PHE A 57 11.63 -17.38 -9.23
C PHE A 57 10.56 -17.03 -10.26
N HIS A 58 10.82 -15.98 -11.01
CA HIS A 58 10.07 -15.57 -12.19
C HIS A 58 11.05 -15.38 -13.36
N LYS A 59 10.88 -16.15 -14.44
CA LYS A 59 11.76 -16.11 -15.63
C LYS A 59 13.27 -16.22 -15.29
N GLY A 60 13.60 -17.03 -14.28
CA GLY A 60 14.99 -17.29 -13.89
C GLY A 60 15.56 -16.40 -12.79
N PHE A 61 14.84 -15.35 -12.39
CA PHE A 61 15.25 -14.40 -11.34
C PHE A 61 14.25 -14.38 -10.20
N ALA A 62 14.73 -14.08 -9.00
CA ALA A 62 13.90 -13.80 -7.84
C ALA A 62 14.25 -12.44 -7.23
N ARG A 63 13.28 -11.75 -6.68
CA ARG A 63 13.54 -10.59 -5.85
C ARG A 63 14.03 -11.06 -4.48
N ALA A 64 15.06 -10.43 -3.97
CA ALA A 64 15.64 -10.73 -2.68
C ALA A 64 16.01 -9.44 -1.95
N ARG A 65 15.98 -9.46 -0.62
CA ARG A 65 16.38 -8.35 0.22
C ARG A 65 17.46 -8.78 1.20
N ASP A 66 18.54 -8.02 1.23
CA ASP A 66 19.57 -8.08 2.28
C ASP A 66 19.52 -6.84 3.18
N ASP A 67 20.49 -6.68 4.06
CA ASP A 67 20.56 -5.54 5.00
C ASP A 67 20.75 -4.19 4.29
N ARG A 68 21.13 -4.19 3.01
CA ARG A 68 21.36 -2.98 2.19
C ARG A 68 20.19 -2.61 1.30
N GLY A 69 19.20 -3.49 1.11
CA GLY A 69 18.04 -3.23 0.27
C GLY A 69 17.65 -4.38 -0.64
N TRP A 70 16.80 -4.06 -1.62
CA TRP A 70 16.27 -5.01 -2.59
C TRP A 70 17.17 -5.17 -3.81
N MET A 71 17.15 -6.37 -4.39
CA MET A 71 17.89 -6.74 -5.59
C MET A 71 17.23 -7.89 -6.30
N HIS A 72 17.75 -8.26 -7.47
CA HIS A 72 17.45 -9.52 -8.13
C HIS A 72 18.60 -10.53 -7.92
N VAL A 73 18.22 -11.80 -7.79
CA VAL A 73 19.14 -12.92 -7.66
C VAL A 73 18.83 -13.98 -8.72
N ASP A 74 19.86 -14.68 -9.16
CA ASP A 74 19.77 -15.82 -10.06
C ASP A 74 19.39 -17.12 -9.31
N ARG A 75 19.24 -18.22 -10.05
CA ARG A 75 18.92 -19.54 -9.45
C ARG A 75 19.99 -20.07 -8.51
N SER A 76 21.22 -19.57 -8.56
CA SER A 76 22.28 -19.89 -7.58
C SER A 76 22.19 -19.06 -6.30
N GLY A 77 21.20 -18.19 -6.21
CA GLY A 77 21.01 -17.25 -5.09
C GLY A 77 22.03 -16.11 -5.09
N ARG A 78 22.66 -15.80 -6.22
CA ARG A 78 23.63 -14.70 -6.32
C ARG A 78 22.97 -13.45 -6.87
N PRO A 79 23.29 -12.27 -6.32
CA PRO A 79 22.89 -11.00 -6.93
C PRO A 79 23.39 -10.91 -8.37
N ILE A 80 22.52 -10.52 -9.30
CA ILE A 80 22.88 -10.39 -10.72
C ILE A 80 23.53 -9.03 -11.03
N TYR A 81 23.47 -8.09 -10.11
CA TYR A 81 24.15 -6.79 -10.14
C TYR A 81 24.48 -6.33 -8.72
N ALA A 82 25.38 -5.31 -8.60
CA ALA A 82 25.89 -4.84 -7.31
C ALA A 82 24.95 -3.86 -6.58
N HIS A 83 24.07 -3.18 -7.32
CA HIS A 83 23.17 -2.15 -6.79
C HIS A 83 22.15 -2.74 -5.82
N ARG A 84 21.71 -1.91 -4.88
CA ARG A 84 20.57 -2.14 -3.99
C ARG A 84 19.60 -1.01 -4.17
N PHE A 85 18.31 -1.33 -4.04
CA PHE A 85 17.21 -0.42 -4.27
C PHE A 85 16.26 -0.45 -3.07
N ALA A 86 15.54 0.64 -2.86
CA ALA A 86 14.44 0.68 -1.90
C ALA A 86 13.33 -0.31 -2.27
N SER A 87 13.09 -0.51 -3.57
CA SER A 87 12.21 -1.54 -4.09
C SER A 87 12.60 -1.99 -5.49
N VAL A 88 12.25 -3.22 -5.86
CA VAL A 88 12.43 -3.77 -7.20
C VAL A 88 11.20 -4.57 -7.62
N GLU A 89 10.83 -4.50 -8.90
CA GLU A 89 9.80 -5.37 -9.48
C GLU A 89 10.43 -6.58 -10.17
N PRO A 90 9.68 -7.67 -10.39
CA PRO A 90 10.17 -8.79 -11.21
C PRO A 90 10.54 -8.32 -12.62
N PHE A 91 11.48 -9.04 -13.27
CA PHE A 91 11.78 -8.77 -14.66
C PHE A 91 10.65 -9.20 -15.59
N TYR A 92 10.29 -8.29 -16.50
CA TYR A 92 9.40 -8.53 -17.63
C TYR A 92 10.11 -8.10 -18.92
N ASN A 93 10.24 -9.02 -19.87
CA ASN A 93 10.93 -8.77 -21.14
C ASN A 93 12.35 -8.20 -20.98
N GLY A 94 13.10 -8.70 -19.97
CA GLY A 94 14.45 -8.25 -19.69
C GLY A 94 14.57 -6.91 -18.98
N GLN A 95 13.47 -6.34 -18.50
CA GLN A 95 13.44 -5.06 -17.81
C GLN A 95 12.68 -5.15 -16.49
N ALA A 96 13.11 -4.38 -15.49
CA ALA A 96 12.44 -4.25 -14.20
C ALA A 96 12.37 -2.78 -13.77
N ARG A 97 11.25 -2.41 -13.15
CA ARG A 97 11.13 -1.12 -12.49
C ARG A 97 11.75 -1.21 -11.09
N VAL A 98 12.53 -0.20 -10.73
CA VAL A 98 13.19 -0.11 -9.43
C VAL A 98 13.04 1.31 -8.86
N GLU A 99 13.08 1.41 -7.54
CA GLU A 99 13.09 2.67 -6.82
C GLU A 99 14.36 2.74 -5.95
N THR A 100 15.08 3.85 -6.06
CA THR A 100 16.26 4.12 -5.26
C THR A 100 15.91 4.68 -3.87
N ASP A 101 16.85 4.67 -2.92
CA ASP A 101 16.61 5.16 -1.56
C ASP A 101 16.29 6.66 -1.52
N ASP A 102 16.73 7.43 -2.50
CA ASP A 102 16.42 8.86 -2.69
C ASP A 102 15.10 9.11 -3.44
N GLY A 103 14.34 8.05 -3.74
CA GLY A 103 13.02 8.12 -4.35
C GLY A 103 13.01 8.22 -5.87
N ALA A 104 14.16 8.12 -6.57
CA ALA A 104 14.15 8.04 -8.02
C ALA A 104 13.52 6.72 -8.49
N LEU A 105 12.72 6.79 -9.55
CA LEU A 105 12.06 5.65 -10.16
C LEU A 105 12.62 5.43 -11.56
N MET A 106 13.09 4.23 -11.85
CA MET A 106 13.72 3.91 -13.11
C MET A 106 13.43 2.51 -13.61
N ILE A 107 13.63 2.30 -14.90
CA ILE A 107 13.67 0.98 -15.53
C ILE A 107 15.14 0.57 -15.64
N ILE A 108 15.45 -0.63 -15.21
CA ILE A 108 16.77 -1.26 -15.37
C ILE A 108 16.67 -2.51 -16.25
N ASP A 109 17.78 -2.89 -16.87
CA ASP A 109 17.94 -4.18 -17.53
C ASP A 109 18.44 -5.27 -16.55
N GLU A 110 18.65 -6.49 -17.05
CA GLU A 110 19.13 -7.64 -16.26
C GLU A 110 20.59 -7.47 -15.75
N ARG A 111 21.34 -6.48 -16.25
CA ARG A 111 22.66 -6.12 -15.75
C ARG A 111 22.60 -5.11 -14.62
N GLY A 112 21.40 -4.57 -14.36
CA GLY A 112 21.20 -3.49 -13.41
C GLY A 112 21.49 -2.10 -14.00
N ASP A 113 21.68 -2.01 -15.33
CA ASP A 113 21.94 -0.75 -16.01
C ASP A 113 20.62 0.00 -16.24
N ARG A 114 20.65 1.33 -16.03
CA ARG A 114 19.49 2.19 -16.25
C ARG A 114 19.13 2.28 -17.72
N VAL A 115 17.93 1.83 -18.07
CA VAL A 115 17.35 1.94 -19.41
C VAL A 115 16.55 3.22 -19.57
N LEU A 116 15.76 3.59 -18.55
CA LEU A 116 14.89 4.75 -18.57
C LEU A 116 14.72 5.30 -17.16
N GLU A 117 14.72 6.60 -17.01
CA GLU A 117 14.32 7.28 -15.77
C GLU A 117 12.84 7.69 -15.90
N LEU A 118 12.01 7.26 -14.95
CA LEU A 118 10.58 7.57 -14.89
C LEU A 118 10.30 8.77 -13.97
N ARG A 119 11.13 8.93 -12.94
CA ARG A 119 11.06 10.02 -11.96
C ARG A 119 12.44 10.21 -11.36
N SER A 120 12.96 11.45 -11.39
CA SER A 120 14.23 11.80 -10.75
C SER A 120 14.13 11.74 -9.22
N ALA A 121 15.27 11.63 -8.55
CA ALA A 121 15.36 11.71 -7.10
C ALA A 121 14.75 13.02 -6.57
N GLU A 122 14.22 12.99 -5.34
CA GLU A 122 13.72 14.20 -4.67
C GLU A 122 14.90 15.17 -4.41
N GLY A 123 15.19 16.02 -5.38
CA GLY A 123 16.30 16.99 -5.34
C GLY A 123 16.48 17.74 -6.66
N ASP A 124 16.14 17.11 -7.78
CA ASP A 124 16.25 17.72 -9.13
C ASP A 124 14.87 18.15 -9.69
N ALA A 125 14.07 18.84 -8.90
CA ALA A 125 12.82 19.42 -9.37
C ALA A 125 13.05 20.73 -10.12
N ALA A 126 13.76 20.67 -11.24
CA ALA A 126 13.79 21.76 -12.21
C ALA A 126 13.78 21.19 -13.63
N SER A 127 12.64 20.86 -14.16
CA SER A 127 12.23 20.77 -15.56
C SER A 127 11.19 19.67 -15.76
N GLU A 128 9.96 20.05 -15.78
CA GLU A 128 8.97 19.90 -16.83
C GLU A 128 7.55 20.11 -16.30
N ALA A 129 6.82 20.94 -16.99
CA ALA A 129 5.57 21.56 -16.61
C ALA A 129 4.47 20.56 -16.16
N ARG A 130 4.23 20.51 -14.84
CA ARG A 130 2.89 20.30 -14.28
C ARG A 130 2.26 21.69 -14.08
N PRO A 131 0.94 21.85 -14.21
CA PRO A 131 0.33 23.17 -14.02
C PRO A 131 0.76 23.71 -12.65
N ALA A 132 1.30 24.92 -12.68
CA ALA A 132 1.85 25.63 -11.53
C ALA A 132 0.81 25.66 -10.39
N ILE A 133 1.05 24.89 -9.35
CA ILE A 133 0.46 25.16 -8.05
C ILE A 133 1.15 26.44 -7.60
N GLN A 134 0.41 27.55 -7.58
CA GLN A 134 0.86 28.81 -7.04
C GLN A 134 1.47 28.56 -5.65
N LYS A 135 2.75 28.92 -5.49
CA LYS A 135 3.40 29.01 -4.18
C LYS A 135 2.57 29.97 -3.34
N LEU A 136 1.77 29.44 -2.46
CA LEU A 136 1.20 30.17 -1.34
C LEU A 136 2.32 30.41 -0.33
N ASP A 137 2.47 31.67 0.04
CA ASP A 137 3.50 32.26 0.88
C ASP A 137 3.99 31.41 2.05
N GLY A 138 5.29 31.29 2.14
CA GLY A 138 6.28 31.05 3.19
C GLY A 138 5.88 30.75 4.63
N LYS A 139 4.83 30.01 4.95
CA LYS A 139 4.63 29.37 6.25
C LYS A 139 5.18 27.95 6.19
N LYS A 140 6.14 27.61 7.06
CA LYS A 140 6.52 26.22 7.34
C LYS A 140 5.26 25.51 7.83
N GLU A 141 4.59 24.79 6.93
CA GLU A 141 3.39 24.04 7.26
C GLU A 141 3.81 22.85 8.11
N GLY A 142 3.26 22.74 9.32
CA GLY A 142 3.49 21.65 10.25
C GLY A 142 3.00 20.29 9.72
N PRO A 143 3.19 19.21 10.48
CA PRO A 143 2.71 17.89 10.11
C PRO A 143 1.18 17.91 9.94
N LEU A 144 0.69 17.25 8.92
CA LEU A 144 -0.74 17.07 8.63
C LEU A 144 -0.97 15.70 8.01
N ARG A 145 -1.52 14.77 8.78
CA ARG A 145 -1.88 13.45 8.28
C ARG A 145 -3.39 13.28 8.35
N ILE A 146 -3.99 12.95 7.21
CA ILE A 146 -5.42 12.68 7.10
C ILE A 146 -5.60 11.29 6.49
N LEU A 147 -6.45 10.46 7.09
CA LEU A 147 -6.84 9.16 6.57
C LEU A 147 -8.32 9.17 6.21
N LEU A 148 -8.66 9.00 4.94
CA LEU A 148 -10.03 8.80 4.47
C LEU A 148 -10.34 7.30 4.42
N ILE A 149 -11.32 6.87 5.20
CA ILE A 149 -11.82 5.50 5.21
C ILE A 149 -13.28 5.44 4.77
N GLY A 150 -13.74 4.32 4.26
CA GLY A 150 -15.13 4.15 3.84
C GLY A 150 -15.29 3.20 2.67
N LEU A 151 -16.53 2.83 2.38
CA LEU A 151 -16.87 1.91 1.31
C LEU A 151 -16.64 2.51 -0.09
N PRO A 152 -16.53 1.68 -1.14
CA PRO A 152 -16.55 2.16 -2.53
C PRO A 152 -17.79 2.99 -2.82
N GLY A 153 -17.65 4.08 -3.58
CA GLY A 153 -18.76 4.99 -3.91
C GLY A 153 -19.09 6.03 -2.83
N ALA A 154 -18.49 5.98 -1.63
CA ALA A 154 -18.73 6.94 -0.56
C ALA A 154 -18.20 8.36 -0.84
N GLY A 155 -17.43 8.59 -1.91
CA GLY A 155 -16.95 9.94 -2.27
C GLY A 155 -15.53 10.27 -1.81
N LYS A 156 -14.78 9.33 -1.22
CA LYS A 156 -13.42 9.55 -0.71
C LYS A 156 -12.48 10.23 -1.70
N SER A 157 -12.39 9.73 -2.94
CA SER A 157 -11.46 10.27 -3.94
C SER A 157 -11.81 11.70 -4.37
N THR A 158 -13.10 12.09 -4.34
CA THR A 158 -13.54 13.47 -4.61
C THR A 158 -13.12 14.40 -3.48
N LEU A 159 -13.35 13.97 -2.24
CA LEU A 159 -12.90 14.69 -1.04
C LEU A 159 -11.37 14.79 -0.98
N ALA A 160 -10.66 13.70 -1.36
CA ALA A 160 -9.22 13.69 -1.44
C ALA A 160 -8.67 14.74 -2.42
N ALA A 161 -9.26 14.85 -3.61
CA ALA A 161 -8.87 15.86 -4.58
C ALA A 161 -9.04 17.30 -4.05
N ALA A 162 -10.16 17.56 -3.36
CA ALA A 162 -10.43 18.85 -2.74
C ALA A 162 -9.41 19.18 -1.63
N LEU A 163 -9.10 18.21 -0.75
CA LEU A 163 -8.09 18.38 0.32
C LEU A 163 -6.69 18.63 -0.26
N CYS A 164 -6.28 17.88 -1.28
CA CYS A 164 -4.98 18.08 -1.93
C CYS A 164 -4.84 19.49 -2.50
N GLY A 165 -5.90 20.02 -3.11
CA GLY A 165 -5.91 21.38 -3.65
C GLY A 165 -5.85 22.47 -2.58
N ARG A 166 -6.48 22.26 -1.42
CA ARG A 166 -6.54 23.25 -0.33
C ARG A 166 -5.31 23.26 0.56
N PHE A 167 -4.80 22.09 0.94
CA PHE A 167 -3.78 21.94 1.99
C PHE A 167 -2.40 21.54 1.47
N ALA A 168 -2.19 21.50 0.16
CA ALA A 168 -0.92 21.11 -0.47
C ALA A 168 -0.35 19.79 0.09
N VAL A 169 -1.22 18.80 0.30
CA VAL A 169 -0.86 17.44 0.76
C VAL A 169 -0.82 16.48 -0.42
N ARG A 170 0.06 15.50 -0.37
CA ARG A 170 0.12 14.42 -1.36
C ARG A 170 -0.86 13.31 -1.00
N LEU A 171 -1.63 12.85 -1.98
CA LEU A 171 -2.50 11.69 -1.85
C LEU A 171 -1.72 10.38 -2.03
N PHE A 172 -1.99 9.43 -1.14
CA PHE A 172 -1.57 8.03 -1.20
C PHE A 172 -2.82 7.16 -1.11
N ALA A 173 -3.37 6.77 -2.24
CA ALA A 173 -4.53 5.87 -2.30
C ALA A 173 -4.08 4.43 -2.54
N ILE A 174 -4.62 3.47 -1.79
CA ILE A 174 -4.28 2.05 -1.98
C ILE A 174 -4.58 1.57 -3.41
N ASP A 175 -5.61 2.13 -4.03
CA ASP A 175 -6.00 1.75 -5.39
C ASP A 175 -5.00 2.25 -6.45
N ASP A 176 -4.32 3.38 -6.22
CA ASP A 176 -3.24 3.88 -7.09
C ASP A 176 -2.03 2.93 -7.03
N PHE A 177 -1.68 2.46 -5.83
CA PHE A 177 -0.64 1.43 -5.67
C PHE A 177 -1.04 0.12 -6.33
N ARG A 178 -2.32 -0.26 -6.27
CA ARG A 178 -2.83 -1.44 -6.96
C ARG A 178 -2.79 -1.30 -8.48
N GLN A 179 -3.18 -0.14 -9.02
CA GLN A 179 -3.09 0.12 -10.47
C GLN A 179 -1.64 0.07 -10.96
N THR A 180 -0.72 0.52 -10.13
CA THR A 180 0.70 0.58 -10.48
C THR A 180 1.41 -0.76 -10.29
N HIS A 181 1.03 -1.54 -9.28
CA HIS A 181 1.80 -2.69 -8.81
C HIS A 181 1.04 -4.02 -8.85
N ALA A 182 -0.30 -4.02 -8.91
CA ALA A 182 -1.06 -5.26 -8.93
C ALA A 182 -1.27 -5.75 -10.36
N ASP A 183 -0.82 -6.95 -10.62
CA ASP A 183 -0.98 -7.70 -11.87
C ASP A 183 -2.22 -8.63 -11.87
N GLY A 184 -3.13 -8.42 -10.90
CA GLY A 184 -4.29 -9.27 -10.65
C GLY A 184 -3.98 -10.51 -9.80
N THR A 185 -2.75 -10.68 -9.36
CA THR A 185 -2.34 -11.76 -8.44
C THR A 185 -2.42 -11.32 -6.98
N VAL A 186 -2.45 -12.29 -6.07
CA VAL A 186 -2.37 -12.03 -4.61
C VAL A 186 -1.01 -11.40 -4.26
N ALA A 187 0.06 -11.82 -4.92
CA ALA A 187 1.40 -11.27 -4.71
C ALA A 187 1.48 -9.79 -5.09
N GLY A 188 0.92 -9.41 -6.26
CA GLY A 188 0.83 -8.02 -6.68
C GLY A 188 0.03 -7.14 -5.72
N ASP A 189 -1.09 -7.67 -5.16
CA ASP A 189 -1.85 -6.94 -4.13
C ASP A 189 -1.07 -6.78 -2.82
N CYS A 190 -0.34 -7.82 -2.40
CA CYS A 190 0.55 -7.74 -1.24
C CYS A 190 1.64 -6.69 -1.43
N PHE A 191 2.21 -6.61 -2.62
CA PHE A 191 3.23 -5.63 -2.97
C PHE A 191 2.68 -4.20 -2.96
N ALA A 192 1.55 -3.96 -3.64
CA ALA A 192 0.86 -2.67 -3.61
C ALA A 192 0.57 -2.21 -2.17
N ARG A 193 0.15 -3.15 -1.33
CA ARG A 193 -0.12 -2.90 0.08
C ARG A 193 1.14 -2.54 0.87
N ALA A 194 2.25 -3.24 0.65
CA ALA A 194 3.52 -2.93 1.30
C ALA A 194 3.98 -1.50 1.02
N HIS A 195 3.85 -1.02 -0.22
CA HIS A 195 4.15 0.36 -0.59
C HIS A 195 3.22 1.36 0.07
N PHE A 196 1.92 1.06 0.13
CA PHE A 196 0.96 1.91 0.84
C PHE A 196 1.29 2.01 2.33
N LEU A 197 1.58 0.88 3.00
CA LEU A 197 1.96 0.84 4.42
C LEU A 197 3.26 1.62 4.68
N ARG A 198 4.26 1.49 3.83
CA ARG A 198 5.48 2.29 3.92
C ARG A 198 5.17 3.79 3.88
N SER A 199 4.30 4.22 2.97
CA SER A 199 3.87 5.63 2.90
C SER A 199 3.17 6.06 4.19
N CYS A 200 2.31 5.22 4.78
CA CYS A 200 1.67 5.48 6.06
C CYS A 200 2.69 5.68 7.20
N GLY A 201 3.77 4.90 7.20
CA GLY A 201 4.80 4.91 8.25
C GLY A 201 5.87 6.00 8.10
N THR A 202 5.96 6.68 6.94
CA THR A 202 7.06 7.62 6.68
C THR A 202 6.64 9.05 6.41
N GLN A 203 5.38 9.28 6.03
CA GLN A 203 4.93 10.62 5.59
C GLN A 203 4.30 11.41 6.74
N ALA A 204 4.98 12.45 7.21
CA ALA A 204 4.47 13.36 8.25
C ALA A 204 3.43 14.36 7.70
N ARG A 205 3.36 14.56 6.38
CA ARG A 205 2.39 15.45 5.72
C ARG A 205 1.81 14.76 4.49
N ALA A 206 0.64 14.12 4.66
CA ALA A 206 0.03 13.31 3.63
C ALA A 206 -1.47 13.10 3.83
N LEU A 207 -2.15 12.76 2.75
CA LEU A 207 -3.51 12.26 2.72
C LEU A 207 -3.49 10.78 2.29
N PHE A 208 -4.10 9.92 3.07
CA PHE A 208 -4.22 8.50 2.79
C PHE A 208 -5.66 8.13 2.46
N GLU A 209 -5.87 7.29 1.45
CA GLU A 209 -7.18 6.75 1.10
C GLU A 209 -7.18 5.22 1.16
N PHE A 210 -8.09 4.66 1.96
CA PHE A 210 -8.18 3.24 2.20
C PHE A 210 -9.61 2.84 2.59
N SER A 211 -10.08 1.62 2.27
CA SER A 211 -11.44 1.20 2.60
C SER A 211 -11.66 0.88 4.07
N ALA A 212 -10.66 0.38 4.76
CA ALA A 212 -10.64 -0.02 6.17
C ALA A 212 -11.66 -1.12 6.58
N VAL A 213 -12.20 -1.88 5.63
CA VAL A 213 -13.26 -2.88 5.88
C VAL A 213 -12.74 -4.30 6.15
N GLY A 214 -11.43 -4.52 6.11
CA GLY A 214 -10.81 -5.83 6.26
C GLY A 214 -9.74 -5.88 7.35
N VAL A 215 -9.13 -7.04 7.53
CA VAL A 215 -8.06 -7.30 8.52
C VAL A 215 -6.87 -6.34 8.35
N HIS A 216 -6.62 -5.85 7.15
CA HIS A 216 -5.51 -4.94 6.84
C HIS A 216 -5.61 -3.57 7.51
N ARG A 217 -6.74 -3.22 8.12
CA ARG A 217 -6.86 -2.00 8.93
C ARG A 217 -5.88 -1.99 10.12
N TYR A 218 -5.57 -3.17 10.66
CA TYR A 218 -4.57 -3.31 11.74
C TYR A 218 -3.16 -3.01 11.25
N ASP A 219 -2.80 -3.45 10.03
CA ASP A 219 -1.51 -3.17 9.42
C ASP A 219 -1.35 -1.67 9.16
N VAL A 220 -2.41 -1.01 8.64
CA VAL A 220 -2.43 0.43 8.39
C VAL A 220 -2.28 1.22 9.71
N ALA A 221 -3.04 0.87 10.74
CA ALA A 221 -2.93 1.51 12.04
C ALA A 221 -1.53 1.34 12.66
N THR A 222 -0.91 0.16 12.48
CA THR A 222 0.46 -0.10 12.94
C THR A 222 1.47 0.77 12.18
N ALA A 223 1.39 0.81 10.85
CA ALA A 223 2.27 1.63 10.03
C ALA A 223 2.13 3.13 10.35
N LEU A 224 0.91 3.62 10.58
CA LEU A 224 0.69 5.04 10.95
C LEU A 224 1.34 5.42 12.29
N ARG A 225 1.56 4.47 13.21
CA ARG A 225 2.29 4.70 14.47
C ARG A 225 3.79 4.87 14.28
N GLU A 226 4.36 4.30 13.21
CA GLU A 226 5.78 4.43 12.90
C GLU A 226 6.18 5.86 12.55
N CYS A 227 5.22 6.68 12.07
CA CYS A 227 5.40 8.10 11.85
C CYS A 227 4.59 8.87 12.91
N PRO A 228 5.18 9.26 14.05
CA PRO A 228 4.46 9.93 15.13
C PRO A 228 3.95 11.31 14.70
N GLY A 229 2.91 11.76 15.39
CA GLY A 229 2.29 13.07 15.19
C GLY A 229 0.79 12.99 14.88
N PRO A 230 0.11 14.14 14.81
CA PRO A 230 -1.34 14.20 14.73
C PRO A 230 -1.89 13.52 13.47
N LEU A 231 -2.95 12.73 13.66
CA LEU A 231 -3.68 12.05 12.60
C LEU A 231 -5.18 12.35 12.72
N MET A 232 -5.79 12.75 11.62
CA MET A 232 -7.24 12.87 11.50
C MET A 232 -7.78 11.74 10.62
N THR A 233 -8.56 10.83 11.20
CA THR A 233 -9.28 9.81 10.43
C THR A 233 -10.70 10.28 10.15
N VAL A 234 -11.09 10.27 8.89
CA VAL A 234 -12.43 10.65 8.43
C VAL A 234 -13.13 9.41 7.88
N TRP A 235 -14.15 8.92 8.56
CA TRP A 235 -15.04 7.93 8.01
C TRP A 235 -16.02 8.60 7.06
N VAL A 236 -15.76 8.43 5.78
CA VAL A 236 -16.60 8.92 4.70
C VAL A 236 -17.72 7.91 4.46
N ASP A 237 -18.93 8.32 4.72
CA ASP A 237 -20.12 7.50 4.63
C ASP A 237 -21.12 8.06 3.61
N ALA A 238 -21.99 7.21 3.09
CA ALA A 238 -23.13 7.55 2.27
C ALA A 238 -24.11 6.38 2.25
N GLU A 239 -25.39 6.66 2.06
CA GLU A 239 -26.41 5.63 1.89
C GLU A 239 -26.09 4.67 0.75
N ASP A 240 -26.49 3.40 0.91
CA ASP A 240 -26.22 2.33 -0.07
C ASP A 240 -26.72 2.69 -1.48
N VAL A 241 -27.91 3.29 -1.56
CA VAL A 241 -28.51 3.72 -2.83
C VAL A 241 -27.65 4.79 -3.52
N VAL A 242 -27.16 5.76 -2.77
CA VAL A 242 -26.30 6.85 -3.29
C VAL A 242 -24.96 6.28 -3.77
N ARG A 243 -24.36 5.38 -3.01
CA ARG A 243 -23.10 4.72 -3.38
C ARG A 243 -23.26 3.88 -4.65
N GLU A 244 -24.36 3.10 -4.75
CA GLU A 244 -24.67 2.28 -5.93
C GLU A 244 -24.86 3.13 -7.18
N GLN A 245 -25.62 4.23 -7.09
CA GLN A 245 -25.80 5.19 -8.20
C GLN A 245 -24.46 5.77 -8.68
N ARG A 246 -23.60 6.19 -7.75
CA ARG A 246 -22.26 6.73 -8.08
C ARG A 246 -21.36 5.69 -8.75
N LEU A 247 -21.44 4.45 -8.33
CA LEU A 247 -20.68 3.35 -8.93
C LEU A 247 -21.18 2.99 -10.33
N LEU A 248 -22.49 2.99 -10.54
CA LEU A 248 -23.11 2.79 -11.85
C LEU A 248 -22.75 3.91 -12.83
N ALA A 249 -22.80 5.17 -12.37
CA ALA A 249 -22.44 6.34 -13.19
C ALA A 249 -20.97 6.30 -13.66
N ARG A 250 -20.08 5.62 -12.95
CA ARG A 250 -18.68 5.38 -13.35
C ARG A 250 -18.52 4.21 -14.34
N GLY A 251 -19.62 3.69 -14.92
CA GLY A 251 -19.61 2.57 -15.85
C GLY A 251 -19.34 1.22 -15.21
N GLY A 252 -19.61 1.07 -13.92
CA GLY A 252 -19.40 -0.17 -13.18
C GLY A 252 -17.92 -0.60 -13.07
N ARG A 253 -16.99 0.24 -13.52
CA ARG A 253 -15.54 0.01 -13.38
C ARG A 253 -15.16 0.30 -11.93
N LEU A 254 -15.08 -0.77 -11.15
CA LEU A 254 -14.46 -0.73 -9.83
C LEU A 254 -12.96 -0.91 -10.01
N PRO A 255 -12.12 -0.29 -9.18
CA PRO A 255 -10.66 -0.42 -9.23
C PRO A 255 -10.19 -1.88 -9.04
N TRP A 256 -11.09 -2.77 -8.67
CA TRP A 256 -10.79 -4.16 -8.36
C TRP A 256 -11.58 -5.13 -9.25
N PRO A 257 -10.93 -6.02 -10.04
CA PRO A 257 -11.62 -6.90 -10.99
C PRO A 257 -12.50 -7.99 -10.35
N ARG A 258 -12.41 -8.19 -9.03
CA ARG A 258 -13.23 -9.16 -8.29
C ARG A 258 -14.53 -8.58 -7.72
N TYR A 259 -14.72 -7.28 -7.78
CA TYR A 259 -15.95 -6.65 -7.35
C TYR A 259 -17.01 -6.73 -8.47
N ARG A 260 -17.85 -7.73 -8.39
CA ARG A 260 -19.06 -7.80 -9.23
C ARG A 260 -20.20 -7.13 -8.47
N LEU A 261 -21.10 -6.43 -9.22
CA LEU A 261 -22.35 -5.87 -8.71
C LEU A 261 -23.39 -7.01 -8.52
N ASP A 262 -23.16 -7.92 -7.59
CA ASP A 262 -24.04 -9.06 -7.29
C ASP A 262 -24.45 -9.11 -5.80
N ALA A 263 -25.28 -10.07 -5.43
CA ALA A 263 -25.76 -10.26 -4.05
C ALA A 263 -24.58 -10.45 -3.05
N THR A 264 -23.51 -11.13 -3.48
CA THR A 264 -22.32 -11.37 -2.66
C THR A 264 -21.63 -10.05 -2.29
N ARG A 265 -21.65 -9.07 -3.19
CA ARG A 265 -21.14 -7.73 -2.92
C ARG A 265 -21.92 -7.03 -1.81
N ARG A 266 -23.27 -7.08 -1.87
CA ARG A 266 -24.11 -6.43 -0.85
C ARG A 266 -23.84 -7.00 0.55
N GLU A 267 -23.64 -8.29 0.67
CA GLU A 267 -23.25 -8.92 1.92
C GLU A 267 -21.87 -8.47 2.41
N LEU A 268 -20.89 -8.38 1.51
CA LEU A 268 -19.54 -7.90 1.83
C LEU A 268 -19.54 -6.42 2.24
N GLU A 269 -20.34 -5.60 1.57
CA GLU A 269 -20.48 -4.18 1.91
C GLU A 269 -21.20 -3.98 3.24
N ALA A 270 -22.26 -4.76 3.51
CA ALA A 270 -22.95 -4.71 4.80
C ALA A 270 -22.01 -5.12 5.95
N LYS A 271 -21.21 -6.18 5.77
CA LYS A 271 -20.16 -6.57 6.73
C LYS A 271 -19.10 -5.48 6.87
N GLY A 272 -18.67 -4.89 5.77
CA GLY A 272 -17.69 -3.81 5.76
C GLY A 272 -18.20 -2.56 6.49
N HIS A 273 -19.46 -2.19 6.29
CA HIS A 273 -20.08 -1.07 6.98
C HIS A 273 -20.21 -1.34 8.50
N ALA A 274 -20.54 -2.58 8.88
CA ALA A 274 -20.57 -2.97 10.30
C ALA A 274 -19.18 -2.83 10.95
N VAL A 275 -18.12 -3.25 10.27
CA VAL A 275 -16.73 -3.08 10.75
C VAL A 275 -16.37 -1.60 10.91
N LEU A 276 -16.67 -0.76 9.94
CA LEU A 276 -16.39 0.68 10.02
C LEU A 276 -17.12 1.34 11.18
N ARG A 277 -18.38 0.98 11.39
CA ARG A 277 -19.19 1.47 12.51
C ARG A 277 -18.62 1.03 13.85
N GLU A 278 -18.33 -0.25 13.99
CA GLU A 278 -17.74 -0.81 15.22
C GLU A 278 -16.40 -0.16 15.55
N ASP A 279 -15.49 -0.07 14.57
CA ASP A 279 -14.18 0.58 14.75
C ASP A 279 -14.32 2.05 15.15
N TYR A 280 -15.30 2.78 14.58
CA TYR A 280 -15.56 4.16 14.93
C TYR A 280 -16.11 4.30 16.36
N GLU A 281 -17.15 3.51 16.72
CA GLU A 281 -17.79 3.53 18.02
C GLU A 281 -16.85 3.07 19.16
N GLN A 282 -15.95 2.11 18.88
CA GLN A 282 -14.97 1.60 19.85
C GLN A 282 -13.67 2.42 19.88
N GLY A 283 -13.59 3.52 19.12
CA GLY A 283 -12.42 4.40 19.09
C GLY A 283 -11.16 3.74 18.53
N PHE A 284 -11.29 2.82 17.56
CA PHE A 284 -10.13 2.13 16.97
C PHE A 284 -9.12 3.13 16.37
N TRP A 285 -9.60 4.21 15.76
CA TRP A 285 -8.79 5.23 15.10
C TRP A 285 -8.42 6.43 16.00
N THR A 286 -8.68 6.32 17.30
CA THR A 286 -8.37 7.37 18.31
C THR A 286 -7.57 6.81 19.49
N ARG A 287 -6.88 5.69 19.30
CA ARG A 287 -6.14 5.01 20.37
C ARG A 287 -4.85 5.73 20.78
N GLU A 288 -4.32 6.56 19.90
CA GLU A 288 -3.17 7.40 20.21
C GLU A 288 -3.64 8.80 20.67
N PRO A 289 -2.95 9.45 21.60
CA PRO A 289 -3.42 10.71 22.22
C PRO A 289 -3.66 11.85 21.22
N ASP A 290 -2.93 11.86 20.10
CA ASP A 290 -2.98 12.87 19.05
C ASP A 290 -3.74 12.41 17.79
N TRP A 291 -4.46 11.29 17.90
CA TRP A 291 -5.32 10.79 16.83
C TRP A 291 -6.78 11.21 17.06
N HIS A 292 -7.38 11.74 16.01
CA HIS A 292 -8.78 12.18 16.01
C HIS A 292 -9.55 11.41 14.93
N ALA A 293 -10.84 11.16 15.19
CA ALA A 293 -11.73 10.56 14.21
C ALA A 293 -13.04 11.33 14.11
N CYS A 294 -13.56 11.48 12.90
CA CYS A 294 -14.90 12.00 12.65
C CYS A 294 -15.59 11.17 11.57
N ARG A 295 -16.93 11.26 11.52
CA ARG A 295 -17.76 10.71 10.45
C ARG A 295 -18.28 11.85 9.60
N LEU A 296 -18.22 11.67 8.28
CA LEU A 296 -18.68 12.62 7.30
C LEU A 296 -19.68 11.94 6.38
N ASP A 297 -20.91 12.42 6.33
CA ASP A 297 -21.92 11.94 5.39
C ASP A 297 -21.82 12.73 4.07
N THR A 298 -21.79 12.01 2.97
CA THR A 298 -21.72 12.61 1.62
C THR A 298 -23.03 12.44 0.84
N GLY A 299 -24.15 12.16 1.54
CA GLY A 299 -25.44 11.86 0.93
C GLY A 299 -26.06 13.03 0.17
N ASP A 300 -26.06 14.23 0.74
CA ASP A 300 -26.72 15.39 0.16
C ASP A 300 -26.02 15.92 -1.10
N THR A 301 -24.90 16.60 -0.94
CA THR A 301 -24.08 17.08 -2.06
C THR A 301 -22.60 16.91 -1.76
N VAL A 302 -21.80 16.70 -2.80
CA VAL A 302 -20.34 16.61 -2.67
C VAL A 302 -19.75 17.94 -2.22
N GLU A 303 -20.33 19.06 -2.67
CA GLU A 303 -19.90 20.42 -2.32
C GLU A 303 -20.10 20.70 -0.84
N ALA A 304 -21.25 20.32 -0.27
CA ALA A 304 -21.53 20.47 1.16
C ALA A 304 -20.56 19.61 2.00
N ALA A 305 -20.36 18.36 1.62
CA ALA A 305 -19.40 17.47 2.28
C ALA A 305 -17.96 17.99 2.19
N CYS A 306 -17.54 18.56 1.06
CA CYS A 306 -16.24 19.20 0.93
C CYS A 306 -16.11 20.41 1.87
N ALA A 307 -17.11 21.28 1.96
CA ALA A 307 -17.08 22.45 2.84
C ALA A 307 -16.99 22.03 4.32
N GLU A 308 -17.77 21.05 4.73
CA GLU A 308 -17.74 20.50 6.09
C GLU A 308 -16.36 19.90 6.39
N LEU A 309 -15.80 19.09 5.49
CA LEU A 309 -14.48 18.49 5.67
C LEU A 309 -13.37 19.53 5.80
N MET A 310 -13.40 20.60 4.99
CA MET A 310 -12.46 21.71 5.09
C MET A 310 -12.50 22.35 6.48
N HIS A 311 -13.72 22.62 6.98
CA HIS A 311 -13.91 23.18 8.32
C HIS A 311 -13.35 22.25 9.41
N LEU A 312 -13.61 20.94 9.32
CA LEU A 312 -13.10 19.96 10.27
C LEU A 312 -11.56 19.89 10.26
N VAL A 313 -10.93 19.96 9.10
CA VAL A 313 -9.46 19.96 8.99
C VAL A 313 -8.86 21.27 9.51
N ASP A 314 -9.46 22.42 9.22
CA ASP A 314 -9.00 23.71 9.77
C ASP A 314 -9.08 23.71 11.31
N LYS A 315 -10.16 23.18 11.89
CA LYS A 315 -10.32 23.02 13.35
C LYS A 315 -9.27 22.06 13.94
N PHE A 316 -9.00 20.94 13.27
CA PHE A 316 -7.99 19.98 13.68
C PHE A 316 -6.59 20.60 13.71
N LEU A 317 -6.22 21.38 12.69
CA LEU A 317 -4.94 22.10 12.63
C LEU A 317 -4.79 23.11 13.78
N LEU A 318 -5.84 23.84 14.13
CA LEU A 318 -5.82 24.77 15.26
C LEU A 318 -5.59 24.06 16.58
N GLN A 319 -6.20 22.90 16.80
CA GLN A 319 -6.03 22.12 18.03
C GLN A 319 -4.63 21.51 18.13
N SER A 320 -4.05 21.04 17.02
CA SER A 320 -2.73 20.44 17.00
C SER A 320 -1.59 21.45 17.25
N THR A 321 -1.81 22.75 16.92
CA THR A 321 -0.83 23.81 17.16
C THR A 321 -0.85 24.33 18.61
N THR A 322 -1.91 24.11 19.37
CA THR A 322 -2.02 24.53 20.78
C THR A 322 -1.51 23.48 21.78
N ALA A 323 -1.25 22.25 21.31
CA ALA A 323 -0.77 21.15 22.16
C ALA A 323 0.76 20.95 22.08
N SER A 324 1.46 21.76 21.28
CA SER A 324 2.93 21.80 21.15
C SER A 324 3.50 22.99 21.94
#